data_3eb597d3ab1370b6fd5b6799a5659060
#
_entry.id   3eb597d3ab1370b6fd5b6799a5659060
#
_cell.length_a   1.000
_cell.length_b   1.000
_cell.length_c   1.000
_cell.angle_alpha   90.00
_cell.angle_beta   90.00
_cell.angle_gamma   90.00
#
_symmetry.space_group_name_H-M   'P 1'
#
loop_
_entity.id
_entity.type
_entity.pdbx_description
1 polymer ?
#
loop_
_entity_poly.entity_id
_entity_poly.type
_entity_poly.pdbx_seq_one_letter_code
_entity_poly.pdbx_strand_id
1 'polypeptide(L)'
;MTKHFLQYLTEVMAHQWNDAALTDYNEDHEYTFGELAKEMLRLQVLFEQLGIKRGDKIALAGRNCANWAVAYLAIASYEGVCVSILQDFTAEDIAHLLEHSDSELLFVGPYVWKELQHQTMPPKIKAVISLTDWRLLYGNDGMIASLNGDASLNGENGERLEVNGERLKDGASAYSLEDVVDKAFKAKYPREIEPEDIHFAADPERMCLINYTSGSTGSPKGVMLTGRSLSNNIEVGMKMLPVDPGQRLVSMLPLAHMFGQVCELLYPLCAGTHIYFLTKSPTPSILLKAMNEVQPYLVVTVPLVIEKIYKQKLDPTLSRWAIRTFWHVPGIGDFLKSRVKSGLRNAFGGKLRYFICGGAAMNPVVEKCLMDIHFPLSIGYGMTECGPLIGGNPPKYFKARTGGVPVMNMEVKIDQPNEAGIGEILVKGENVMLGYYKNDEATKAAFTEDGWLRTGDLGRLDRRKNIYIKGRCKTMFLGASGQNIYPEEIEDKLNNQEAVGESLIVERAGKLVALVFPDETLTKRMTPDEILQIMKANQQKLNSLIPSYSKVADIEVQEKPFEKTPKRSIKRFLYK
;
A
#
# COMPACT_ATOMS: atom_id res chain seq x y z
N MET A 1 -22.68 -11.13 12.26
CA MET A 1 -21.43 -10.51 12.72
C MET A 1 -20.36 -10.84 11.71
N THR A 2 -19.56 -9.88 11.29
CA THR A 2 -18.44 -10.11 10.38
C THR A 2 -17.40 -10.97 11.10
N LYS A 3 -16.98 -12.06 10.47
CA LYS A 3 -15.98 -12.99 10.98
C LYS A 3 -14.62 -12.29 10.98
N HIS A 4 -13.84 -12.38 12.07
CA HIS A 4 -12.50 -11.80 12.10
C HIS A 4 -11.58 -12.48 11.08
N PHE A 5 -10.71 -11.74 10.39
CA PHE A 5 -9.86 -12.31 9.33
C PHE A 5 -8.94 -13.44 9.81
N LEU A 6 -8.54 -13.44 11.06
CA LEU A 6 -7.76 -14.52 11.67
C LEU A 6 -8.50 -15.86 11.66
N GLN A 7 -9.83 -15.85 11.70
CA GLN A 7 -10.60 -17.10 11.60
C GLN A 7 -10.55 -17.68 10.17
N TYR A 8 -10.55 -16.82 9.13
CA TYR A 8 -10.33 -17.28 7.76
C TYR A 8 -8.92 -17.86 7.60
N LEU A 9 -7.93 -17.18 8.18
CA LEU A 9 -6.55 -17.66 8.16
C LEU A 9 -6.38 -18.99 8.90
N THR A 10 -6.99 -19.15 10.06
CA THR A 10 -7.00 -20.41 10.83
C THR A 10 -7.58 -21.56 10.00
N GLU A 11 -8.71 -21.33 9.31
CA GLU A 11 -9.31 -22.35 8.45
C GLU A 11 -8.40 -22.73 7.29
N VAL A 12 -7.73 -21.76 6.67
CA VAL A 12 -6.74 -22.03 5.61
C VAL A 12 -5.57 -22.83 6.15
N MET A 13 -5.00 -22.44 7.30
CA MET A 13 -3.91 -23.17 7.94
C MET A 13 -4.28 -24.62 8.23
N ALA A 14 -5.49 -24.86 8.73
CA ALA A 14 -5.97 -26.21 9.01
C ALA A 14 -6.07 -27.09 7.75
N HIS A 15 -6.44 -26.51 6.60
CA HIS A 15 -6.62 -27.27 5.36
C HIS A 15 -5.37 -27.36 4.49
N GLN A 16 -4.44 -26.41 4.60
CA GLN A 16 -3.26 -26.28 3.75
C GLN A 16 -1.95 -26.31 4.55
N TRP A 17 -1.90 -27.03 5.66
CA TRP A 17 -0.80 -27.04 6.62
C TRP A 17 0.60 -27.18 5.99
N ASN A 18 0.73 -28.08 5.01
CA ASN A 18 2.00 -28.37 4.35
C ASN A 18 2.21 -27.60 3.03
N ASP A 19 1.22 -26.77 2.63
CA ASP A 19 1.35 -25.99 1.42
C ASP A 19 2.16 -24.73 1.69
N ALA A 20 2.93 -24.27 0.67
CA ALA A 20 3.70 -23.05 0.76
C ALA A 20 2.77 -21.82 0.89
N ALA A 21 3.08 -20.94 1.84
CA ALA A 21 2.33 -19.73 2.14
C ALA A 21 3.09 -18.45 1.75
N LEU A 22 4.34 -18.32 2.19
CA LEU A 22 5.17 -17.12 2.04
C LEU A 22 6.56 -17.50 1.53
N THR A 23 7.07 -16.80 0.53
CA THR A 23 8.44 -16.99 -0.01
C THR A 23 9.09 -15.64 -0.25
N ASP A 24 10.31 -15.46 0.17
CA ASP A 24 11.16 -14.34 -0.21
C ASP A 24 11.79 -14.64 -1.59
N TYR A 25 11.33 -13.90 -2.62
CA TYR A 25 11.71 -14.17 -4.00
C TYR A 25 13.22 -13.98 -4.23
N ASN A 26 13.87 -15.02 -4.82
CA ASN A 26 15.32 -15.17 -5.00
C ASN A 26 16.12 -15.29 -3.69
N GLU A 27 15.47 -15.66 -2.59
CA GLU A 27 16.12 -16.02 -1.33
C GLU A 27 15.68 -17.44 -0.95
N ASP A 28 16.52 -18.16 -0.24
CA ASP A 28 16.22 -19.53 0.24
C ASP A 28 15.45 -19.44 1.58
N HIS A 29 14.29 -18.75 1.52
CA HIS A 29 13.46 -18.49 2.69
C HIS A 29 11.98 -18.63 2.33
N GLU A 30 11.36 -19.68 2.83
CA GLU A 30 9.95 -20.02 2.60
C GLU A 30 9.30 -20.51 3.89
N TYR A 31 8.01 -20.20 4.06
CA TYR A 31 7.15 -20.76 5.08
C TYR A 31 5.99 -21.51 4.44
N THR A 32 5.73 -22.74 4.90
CA THR A 32 4.42 -23.37 4.76
C THR A 32 3.40 -22.71 5.68
N PHE A 33 2.11 -22.99 5.51
CA PHE A 33 1.08 -22.47 6.43
C PHE A 33 1.28 -23.00 7.87
N GLY A 34 1.79 -24.23 8.03
CA GLY A 34 2.11 -24.80 9.34
C GLY A 34 3.31 -24.13 10.00
N GLU A 35 4.37 -23.87 9.25
CA GLU A 35 5.54 -23.13 9.74
C GLU A 35 5.19 -21.70 10.09
N LEU A 36 4.37 -21.03 9.26
CA LEU A 36 3.84 -19.70 9.55
C LEU A 36 3.07 -19.70 10.89
N ALA A 37 2.19 -20.67 11.11
CA ALA A 37 1.42 -20.78 12.35
C ALA A 37 2.34 -20.99 13.57
N LYS A 38 3.33 -21.87 13.45
CA LYS A 38 4.32 -22.14 14.52
C LYS A 38 5.15 -20.89 14.84
N GLU A 39 5.59 -20.15 13.81
CA GLU A 39 6.39 -18.94 14.02
C GLU A 39 5.55 -17.78 14.61
N MET A 40 4.29 -17.66 14.23
CA MET A 40 3.35 -16.72 14.89
C MET A 40 3.23 -17.02 16.39
N LEU A 41 3.06 -18.29 16.79
CA LEU A 41 3.00 -18.68 18.19
C LEU A 41 4.34 -18.46 18.92
N ARG A 42 5.46 -18.67 18.22
CA ARG A 42 6.80 -18.41 18.76
C ARG A 42 7.01 -16.93 19.07
N LEU A 43 6.60 -16.04 18.17
CA LEU A 43 6.64 -14.60 18.42
C LEU A 43 5.67 -14.16 19.54
N GLN A 44 4.52 -14.83 19.71
CA GLN A 44 3.64 -14.56 20.86
C GLN A 44 4.33 -14.91 22.19
N VAL A 45 5.06 -16.02 22.25
CA VAL A 45 5.88 -16.35 23.43
C VAL A 45 6.95 -15.29 23.67
N LEU A 46 7.60 -14.79 22.63
CA LEU A 46 8.53 -13.67 22.75
C LEU A 46 7.84 -12.42 23.33
N PHE A 47 6.63 -12.07 22.88
CA PHE A 47 5.88 -10.94 23.44
C PHE A 47 5.61 -11.11 24.94
N GLU A 48 5.23 -12.32 25.36
CA GLU A 48 5.05 -12.66 26.78
C GLU A 48 6.35 -12.49 27.58
N GLN A 49 7.48 -12.98 27.07
CA GLN A 49 8.80 -12.85 27.73
C GLN A 49 9.24 -11.38 27.85
N LEU A 50 8.92 -10.55 26.86
CA LEU A 50 9.20 -9.11 26.88
C LEU A 50 8.17 -8.30 27.68
N GLY A 51 7.20 -8.96 28.32
CA GLY A 51 6.14 -8.31 29.09
C GLY A 51 5.24 -7.40 28.25
N ILE A 52 5.06 -7.73 26.99
CA ILE A 52 4.09 -7.07 26.08
C ILE A 52 2.70 -7.59 26.43
N LYS A 53 1.73 -6.70 26.49
CA LYS A 53 0.34 -7.02 26.83
C LYS A 53 -0.56 -6.88 25.62
N ARG A 54 -1.73 -7.49 25.66
CA ARG A 54 -2.79 -7.29 24.67
C ARG A 54 -3.18 -5.82 24.60
N GLY A 55 -3.22 -5.25 23.41
CA GLY A 55 -3.48 -3.83 23.15
C GLY A 55 -2.24 -2.94 23.17
N ASP A 56 -1.08 -3.45 23.56
CA ASP A 56 0.18 -2.71 23.43
C ASP A 56 0.52 -2.53 21.94
N LYS A 57 1.25 -1.46 21.65
CA LYS A 57 1.61 -1.08 20.29
C LYS A 57 2.97 -1.66 19.96
N ILE A 58 2.99 -2.40 18.85
CA ILE A 58 4.20 -3.02 18.30
C ILE A 58 4.42 -2.43 16.91
N ALA A 59 5.53 -1.72 16.74
CA ALA A 59 5.89 -1.11 15.48
C ALA A 59 6.55 -2.10 14.54
N LEU A 60 6.31 -1.88 13.24
CA LEU A 60 6.80 -2.73 12.16
C LEU A 60 7.26 -1.85 11.00
N ALA A 61 8.58 -1.80 10.76
CA ALA A 61 9.22 -0.92 9.78
C ALA A 61 10.26 -1.68 8.94
N GLY A 62 9.98 -1.93 7.67
CA GLY A 62 10.88 -2.67 6.79
C GLY A 62 10.34 -2.85 5.39
N ARG A 63 11.17 -3.43 4.54
CA ARG A 63 10.75 -3.89 3.20
C ARG A 63 9.88 -5.13 3.32
N ASN A 64 9.10 -5.37 2.27
CA ASN A 64 8.33 -6.61 2.17
C ASN A 64 9.27 -7.82 2.27
N CYS A 65 8.97 -8.72 3.18
CA CYS A 65 9.59 -10.04 3.33
C CYS A 65 8.64 -10.95 4.11
N ALA A 66 8.91 -12.24 4.09
CA ALA A 66 8.10 -13.23 4.80
C ALA A 66 8.03 -12.94 6.30
N ASN A 67 9.15 -12.58 6.93
CA ASN A 67 9.19 -12.23 8.35
C ASN A 67 8.38 -10.97 8.68
N TRP A 68 8.24 -10.00 7.76
CA TRP A 68 7.34 -8.87 7.94
C TRP A 68 5.88 -9.34 8.10
N ALA A 69 5.47 -10.27 7.24
CA ALA A 69 4.13 -10.85 7.29
C ALA A 69 3.91 -11.67 8.56
N VAL A 70 4.88 -12.50 8.94
CA VAL A 70 4.86 -13.27 10.19
C VAL A 70 4.70 -12.36 11.41
N ALA A 71 5.53 -11.31 11.53
CA ALA A 71 5.46 -10.36 12.62
C ALA A 71 4.09 -9.67 12.69
N TYR A 72 3.57 -9.19 11.56
CA TYR A 72 2.24 -8.57 11.49
C TYR A 72 1.13 -9.52 11.99
N LEU A 73 1.12 -10.77 11.52
CA LEU A 73 0.11 -11.75 11.89
C LEU A 73 0.25 -12.20 13.34
N ALA A 74 1.47 -12.33 13.85
CA ALA A 74 1.74 -12.61 15.25
C ALA A 74 1.19 -11.50 16.16
N ILE A 75 1.44 -10.22 15.81
CA ILE A 75 0.91 -9.06 16.53
C ILE A 75 -0.62 -9.10 16.54
N ALA A 76 -1.23 -9.29 15.38
CA ALA A 76 -2.69 -9.31 15.24
C ALA A 76 -3.33 -10.46 16.03
N SER A 77 -2.74 -11.66 15.98
CA SER A 77 -3.24 -12.85 16.69
C SER A 77 -2.95 -12.83 18.20
N TYR A 78 -2.00 -12.02 18.64
CA TYR A 78 -1.76 -11.72 20.07
C TYR A 78 -2.73 -10.67 20.62
N GLU A 79 -3.58 -10.08 19.76
CA GLU A 79 -4.41 -8.90 20.05
C GLU A 79 -3.58 -7.65 20.40
N GLY A 80 -2.33 -7.57 19.91
CA GLY A 80 -1.54 -6.35 19.90
C GLY A 80 -2.04 -5.37 18.84
N VAL A 81 -1.60 -4.11 18.93
CA VAL A 81 -1.88 -3.10 17.92
C VAL A 81 -0.64 -2.93 17.05
N CYS A 82 -0.72 -3.36 15.79
CA CYS A 82 0.37 -3.13 14.85
C CYS A 82 0.47 -1.65 14.49
N VAL A 83 1.68 -1.09 14.53
CA VAL A 83 1.99 0.25 14.05
C VAL A 83 2.82 0.12 12.77
N SER A 84 2.14 0.13 11.61
CA SER A 84 2.80 -0.04 10.32
C SER A 84 3.45 1.26 9.86
N ILE A 85 4.78 1.25 9.74
CA ILE A 85 5.60 2.41 9.36
C ILE A 85 6.25 2.15 8.00
N LEU A 86 6.06 3.08 7.05
CA LEU A 86 6.69 3.00 5.75
C LEU A 86 8.21 3.15 5.89
N GLN A 87 8.96 2.27 5.22
CA GLN A 87 10.43 2.29 5.19
C GLN A 87 11.05 3.56 4.58
N ASP A 88 10.25 4.34 3.83
CA ASP A 88 10.68 5.55 3.13
C ASP A 88 10.55 6.81 4.01
N PHE A 89 10.11 6.69 5.26
CA PHE A 89 10.22 7.75 6.26
C PHE A 89 11.68 7.92 6.68
N THR A 90 12.06 9.15 7.04
CA THR A 90 13.39 9.40 7.60
C THR A 90 13.55 8.74 8.97
N ALA A 91 14.78 8.51 9.42
CA ALA A 91 15.03 7.94 10.75
C ALA A 91 14.45 8.82 11.88
N GLU A 92 14.49 10.15 11.72
CA GLU A 92 13.89 11.11 12.63
C GLU A 92 12.36 10.98 12.66
N ASP A 93 11.71 10.90 11.47
CA ASP A 93 10.27 10.66 11.39
C ASP A 93 9.88 9.34 12.08
N ILE A 94 10.63 8.27 11.82
CA ILE A 94 10.35 6.95 12.43
C ILE A 94 10.47 7.04 13.95
N ALA A 95 11.53 7.64 14.49
CA ALA A 95 11.69 7.84 15.93
C ALA A 95 10.51 8.63 16.53
N HIS A 96 10.09 9.70 15.86
CA HIS A 96 8.91 10.47 16.28
C HIS A 96 7.61 9.63 16.21
N LEU A 97 7.42 8.80 15.18
CA LEU A 97 6.24 7.93 15.08
C LEU A 97 6.22 6.85 16.16
N LEU A 98 7.37 6.30 16.53
CA LEU A 98 7.50 5.35 17.65
C LEU A 98 7.08 6.00 18.97
N GLU A 99 7.52 7.23 19.23
CA GLU A 99 7.14 7.99 20.41
C GLU A 99 5.65 8.34 20.40
N HIS A 100 5.16 8.92 19.31
CA HIS A 100 3.75 9.31 19.16
C HIS A 100 2.80 8.12 19.32
N SER A 101 3.14 6.96 18.77
CA SER A 101 2.31 5.75 18.84
C SER A 101 2.35 5.06 20.19
N ASP A 102 3.24 5.44 21.10
CA ASP A 102 3.53 4.71 22.33
C ASP A 102 3.97 3.25 22.08
N SER A 103 4.72 3.01 21.01
CA SER A 103 5.19 1.67 20.71
C SER A 103 6.15 1.15 21.78
N GLU A 104 5.97 -0.12 22.16
CA GLU A 104 6.80 -0.78 23.19
C GLU A 104 7.84 -1.73 22.59
N LEU A 105 7.60 -2.19 21.35
CA LEU A 105 8.47 -3.07 20.60
C LEU A 105 8.57 -2.58 19.14
N LEU A 106 9.72 -2.77 18.51
CA LEU A 106 9.95 -2.49 17.09
C LEU A 106 10.54 -3.71 16.41
N PHE A 107 9.87 -4.19 15.36
CA PHE A 107 10.48 -5.04 14.35
C PHE A 107 11.00 -4.18 13.20
N VAL A 108 12.26 -4.35 12.83
CA VAL A 108 12.91 -3.47 11.86
C VAL A 108 13.72 -4.22 10.82
N GLY A 109 13.58 -3.81 9.55
CA GLY A 109 14.42 -4.30 8.46
C GLY A 109 15.79 -3.62 8.42
N PRO A 110 16.82 -4.26 7.83
CA PRO A 110 18.20 -3.79 7.86
C PRO A 110 18.38 -2.42 7.19
N TYR A 111 17.63 -2.14 6.14
CA TYR A 111 17.66 -0.84 5.45
C TYR A 111 17.24 0.32 6.36
N VAL A 112 16.18 0.12 7.15
CA VAL A 112 15.68 1.12 8.09
C VAL A 112 16.61 1.23 9.31
N TRP A 113 17.06 0.07 9.83
CA TRP A 113 17.92 0.03 11.01
C TRP A 113 19.24 0.77 10.81
N LYS A 114 19.82 0.68 9.63
CA LYS A 114 21.08 1.32 9.28
C LYS A 114 21.12 2.82 9.67
N GLU A 115 20.04 3.52 9.48
CA GLU A 115 19.91 4.94 9.79
C GLU A 115 19.29 5.16 11.19
N LEU A 116 18.27 4.38 11.54
CA LEU A 116 17.53 4.52 12.79
C LEU A 116 18.39 4.25 14.03
N GLN A 117 19.36 3.33 13.95
CA GLN A 117 20.30 3.04 15.04
C GLN A 117 21.08 4.28 15.52
N HIS A 118 21.15 5.37 14.76
CA HIS A 118 21.80 6.62 15.12
C HIS A 118 20.88 7.58 15.85
N GLN A 119 19.58 7.28 15.96
CA GLN A 119 18.61 8.06 16.71
C GLN A 119 18.50 7.57 18.15
N THR A 120 18.08 8.44 19.04
CA THR A 120 17.72 8.05 20.42
C THR A 120 16.40 7.27 20.38
N MET A 121 16.40 6.06 20.93
CA MET A 121 15.17 5.27 21.03
C MET A 121 14.20 5.90 22.05
N PRO A 122 12.91 6.01 21.73
CA PRO A 122 11.90 6.46 22.68
C PRO A 122 11.90 5.61 23.95
N PRO A 123 11.66 6.21 25.14
CA PRO A 123 11.79 5.50 26.43
C PRO A 123 10.85 4.30 26.59
N LYS A 124 9.73 4.26 25.86
CA LYS A 124 8.78 3.13 25.90
C LYS A 124 9.26 1.92 25.12
N ILE A 125 10.19 2.07 24.18
CA ILE A 125 10.73 0.95 23.41
C ILE A 125 11.53 0.04 24.34
N LYS A 126 11.01 -1.15 24.57
CA LYS A 126 11.66 -2.20 25.37
C LYS A 126 12.76 -2.90 24.57
N ALA A 127 12.45 -3.23 23.30
CA ALA A 127 13.36 -3.93 22.41
C ALA A 127 13.17 -3.53 20.94
N VAL A 128 14.25 -3.70 20.16
CA VAL A 128 14.24 -3.63 18.70
C VAL A 128 14.75 -4.95 18.15
N ILE A 129 13.97 -5.58 17.28
CA ILE A 129 14.21 -6.93 16.74
C ILE A 129 14.36 -6.87 15.22
N SER A 130 15.36 -7.58 14.72
CA SER A 130 15.63 -7.69 13.29
C SER A 130 14.57 -8.53 12.57
N LEU A 131 14.05 -8.02 11.46
CA LEU A 131 13.18 -8.77 10.54
C LEU A 131 13.94 -9.79 9.68
N THR A 132 15.28 -9.79 9.71
CA THR A 132 16.05 -10.74 8.92
C THR A 132 16.15 -12.10 9.62
N ASP A 133 16.39 -12.07 10.93
CA ASP A 133 16.82 -13.26 11.70
C ASP A 133 16.35 -13.24 13.16
N TRP A 134 15.39 -12.40 13.49
CA TRP A 134 14.82 -12.22 14.83
C TRP A 134 15.83 -11.85 15.93
N ARG A 135 17.05 -11.41 15.56
CA ARG A 135 18.05 -10.98 16.54
C ARG A 135 17.63 -9.72 17.27
N LEU A 136 18.00 -9.63 18.54
CA LEU A 136 17.88 -8.40 19.33
C LEU A 136 18.92 -7.39 18.86
N LEU A 137 18.47 -6.22 18.40
CA LEU A 137 19.31 -5.10 17.94
C LEU A 137 19.45 -4.01 19.01
N TYR A 138 18.48 -3.90 19.91
CA TYR A 138 18.46 -2.97 21.02
C TYR A 138 17.56 -3.53 22.14
N GLY A 139 17.95 -3.32 23.40
CA GLY A 139 17.14 -3.60 24.58
C GLY A 139 17.35 -2.52 25.63
N ASN A 140 16.28 -2.09 26.30
CA ASN A 140 16.42 -1.16 27.40
C ASN A 140 16.87 -1.87 28.69
N ASP A 141 17.41 -1.11 29.65
CA ASP A 141 17.99 -1.66 30.90
C ASP A 141 16.98 -2.49 31.71
N GLY A 142 15.70 -2.08 31.70
CA GLY A 142 14.63 -2.80 32.41
C GLY A 142 14.35 -4.17 31.83
N MET A 143 14.32 -4.29 30.51
CA MET A 143 14.14 -5.56 29.79
C MET A 143 15.33 -6.49 30.02
N ILE A 144 16.55 -5.96 29.90
CA ILE A 144 17.78 -6.72 30.10
C ILE A 144 17.89 -7.21 31.54
N ALA A 145 17.55 -6.36 32.52
CA ALA A 145 17.51 -6.75 33.95
C ALA A 145 16.47 -7.87 34.20
N SER A 146 15.32 -7.80 33.54
CA SER A 146 14.28 -8.85 33.64
C SER A 146 14.77 -10.19 33.07
N LEU A 147 15.40 -10.19 31.90
CA LEU A 147 15.96 -11.41 31.30
C LEU A 147 17.13 -11.98 32.15
N ASN A 148 17.97 -11.14 32.73
CA ASN A 148 19.07 -11.56 33.60
C ASN A 148 18.62 -12.03 35.01
N GLY A 149 17.48 -11.58 35.49
CA GLY A 149 16.92 -11.94 36.80
C GLY A 149 16.26 -13.33 36.81
N ASP A 150 15.86 -13.85 35.65
CA ASP A 150 15.33 -15.20 35.55
C ASP A 150 16.48 -16.22 35.46
N ALA A 151 16.78 -16.89 36.60
CA ALA A 151 17.82 -17.89 36.68
C ALA A 151 17.64 -19.07 35.68
N SER A 152 16.43 -19.26 35.16
CA SER A 152 16.14 -20.27 34.16
C SER A 152 16.67 -19.91 32.76
N LEU A 153 16.98 -18.62 32.53
CA LEU A 153 17.44 -18.05 31.25
C LEU A 153 18.95 -17.83 31.20
N ASN A 154 19.67 -18.07 32.32
CA ASN A 154 21.13 -18.03 32.34
C ASN A 154 21.69 -19.19 31.51
N GLY A 155 22.57 -18.91 30.55
CA GLY A 155 23.27 -19.92 29.77
C GLY A 155 24.08 -20.90 30.63
N GLU A 156 24.42 -22.07 30.11
CA GLU A 156 25.17 -23.13 30.81
C GLU A 156 26.48 -22.65 31.44
N ASN A 157 27.02 -21.48 31.03
CA ASN A 157 28.27 -20.90 31.55
C ASN A 157 28.08 -19.71 32.51
N GLY A 158 26.86 -19.35 32.89
CA GLY A 158 26.61 -18.25 33.84
C GLY A 158 26.94 -16.85 33.28
N GLU A 159 27.05 -16.70 31.97
CA GLU A 159 27.33 -15.41 31.34
C GLU A 159 26.08 -14.52 31.40
N ARG A 160 26.23 -13.33 31.98
CA ARG A 160 25.19 -12.31 32.05
C ARG A 160 25.15 -11.50 30.76
N LEU A 161 23.96 -11.11 30.33
CA LEU A 161 23.77 -10.07 29.31
C LEU A 161 24.35 -8.74 29.83
N GLU A 162 25.60 -8.43 29.46
CA GLU A 162 26.15 -7.10 29.69
C GLU A 162 25.74 -6.17 28.56
N VAL A 163 24.72 -5.37 28.82
CA VAL A 163 24.31 -4.28 27.93
C VAL A 163 24.18 -3.04 28.80
N ASN A 164 25.24 -2.28 28.85
CA ASN A 164 25.23 -0.93 29.41
C ASN A 164 24.65 0.00 28.37
N GLY A 165 23.37 0.27 28.31
CA GLY A 165 22.74 1.33 27.50
C GLY A 165 23.38 1.68 26.13
N GLU A 166 24.45 0.98 25.79
CA GLU A 166 25.24 1.07 24.57
C GLU A 166 24.85 -0.08 23.64
N ARG A 167 24.74 0.24 22.37
CA ARG A 167 24.47 -0.67 21.25
C ARG A 167 25.26 -1.97 21.38
N LEU A 168 24.60 -3.11 21.11
CA LEU A 168 25.31 -4.36 20.89
C LEU A 168 26.28 -4.13 19.72
N LYS A 169 27.59 -4.14 19.99
CA LYS A 169 28.63 -4.02 18.95
C LYS A 169 28.60 -5.27 18.08
N ASP A 170 28.77 -5.09 16.77
CA ASP A 170 29.00 -6.20 15.84
C ASP A 170 30.11 -7.09 16.40
N GLY A 171 29.79 -8.35 16.74
CA GLY A 171 30.74 -9.34 17.21
C GLY A 171 30.67 -9.73 18.69
N ALA A 172 29.84 -9.11 19.52
CA ALA A 172 29.53 -9.66 20.83
C ALA A 172 28.71 -10.94 20.67
N SER A 173 29.08 -12.01 21.38
CA SER A 173 28.32 -13.26 21.51
C SER A 173 26.93 -12.89 22.09
N ALA A 174 26.02 -12.56 21.19
CA ALA A 174 24.67 -12.20 21.55
C ALA A 174 24.01 -13.45 22.12
N TYR A 175 23.46 -13.37 23.29
CA TYR A 175 22.37 -14.24 23.69
C TYR A 175 21.34 -14.13 22.57
N SER A 176 21.20 -15.20 21.84
CA SER A 176 20.18 -15.34 20.84
C SER A 176 18.86 -15.27 21.62
N LEU A 177 18.03 -14.24 21.38
CA LEU A 177 16.62 -14.27 21.84
C LEU A 177 16.00 -15.61 21.46
N GLU A 178 16.54 -16.25 20.46
CA GLU A 178 16.21 -17.57 19.94
C GLU A 178 16.28 -18.61 21.04
N ASP A 179 17.37 -18.70 21.83
CA ASP A 179 17.51 -19.70 22.90
C ASP A 179 16.49 -19.47 24.02
N VAL A 180 16.25 -18.22 24.39
CA VAL A 180 15.26 -17.85 25.41
C VAL A 180 13.85 -18.20 24.94
N VAL A 181 13.52 -17.81 23.71
CA VAL A 181 12.21 -18.05 23.11
C VAL A 181 12.00 -19.55 22.89
N ASP A 182 12.99 -20.28 22.41
CA ASP A 182 12.91 -21.73 22.15
C ASP A 182 12.66 -22.51 23.44
N LYS A 183 13.36 -22.16 24.53
CA LYS A 183 13.14 -22.79 25.83
C LYS A 183 11.73 -22.51 26.36
N ALA A 184 11.27 -21.27 26.31
CA ALA A 184 9.94 -20.89 26.75
C ALA A 184 8.86 -21.50 25.84
N PHE A 185 9.10 -21.55 24.53
CA PHE A 185 8.21 -22.15 23.54
C PHE A 185 8.05 -23.66 23.77
N LYS A 186 9.16 -24.40 23.95
CA LYS A 186 9.14 -25.85 24.26
C LYS A 186 8.45 -26.13 25.59
N ALA A 187 8.59 -25.24 26.59
CA ALA A 187 7.90 -25.38 27.85
C ALA A 187 6.37 -25.18 27.72
N LYS A 188 5.96 -24.21 26.89
CA LYS A 188 4.54 -23.91 26.63
C LYS A 188 3.87 -24.92 25.69
N TYR A 189 4.63 -25.39 24.69
CA TYR A 189 4.19 -26.36 23.69
C TYR A 189 5.10 -27.60 23.72
N PRO A 190 4.91 -28.53 24.68
CA PRO A 190 5.82 -29.66 24.89
C PRO A 190 5.71 -30.76 23.81
N ARG A 191 4.68 -30.74 23.00
CA ARG A 191 4.48 -31.62 21.84
C ARG A 191 4.52 -30.83 20.54
N GLU A 192 4.70 -31.51 19.44
CA GLU A 192 4.58 -30.91 18.12
C GLU A 192 3.19 -30.27 17.94
N ILE A 193 3.17 -29.08 17.33
CA ILE A 193 1.95 -28.33 17.06
C ILE A 193 1.35 -28.85 15.76
N GLU A 194 0.11 -29.28 15.85
CA GLU A 194 -0.71 -29.80 14.76
C GLU A 194 -1.77 -28.76 14.34
N PRO A 195 -2.39 -28.90 13.14
CA PRO A 195 -3.40 -27.98 12.65
C PRO A 195 -4.55 -27.71 13.64
N GLU A 196 -4.95 -28.74 14.39
CA GLU A 196 -6.04 -28.67 15.38
C GLU A 196 -5.70 -27.84 16.62
N ASP A 197 -4.42 -27.57 16.86
CA ASP A 197 -3.98 -26.73 17.99
C ASP A 197 -4.11 -25.23 17.67
N ILE A 198 -4.31 -24.88 16.41
CA ILE A 198 -4.31 -23.48 15.96
C ILE A 198 -5.70 -22.88 16.06
N HIS A 199 -5.84 -21.93 16.97
CA HIS A 199 -7.08 -21.19 17.22
C HIS A 199 -6.79 -19.69 17.33
N PHE A 200 -6.52 -19.03 16.20
CA PHE A 200 -6.36 -17.59 16.20
C PHE A 200 -7.73 -16.92 16.18
N ALA A 201 -8.02 -16.17 17.22
CA ALA A 201 -9.23 -15.38 17.35
C ALA A 201 -8.91 -14.06 18.00
N ALA A 202 -9.60 -13.00 17.58
CA ALA A 202 -9.52 -11.68 18.18
C ALA A 202 -10.88 -11.00 18.11
N ASP A 203 -11.11 -10.04 19.01
CA ASP A 203 -12.32 -9.23 18.99
C ASP A 203 -12.30 -8.31 17.76
N PRO A 204 -13.26 -8.43 16.83
CA PRO A 204 -13.29 -7.61 15.62
C PRO A 204 -13.50 -6.12 15.88
N GLU A 205 -14.05 -5.74 17.03
CA GLU A 205 -14.31 -4.33 17.38
C GLU A 205 -13.07 -3.63 17.96
N ARG A 206 -12.05 -4.37 18.38
CA ARG A 206 -10.84 -3.78 18.93
C ARG A 206 -9.98 -3.15 17.84
N MET A 207 -9.33 -2.05 18.20
CA MET A 207 -8.26 -1.47 17.39
C MET A 207 -7.11 -2.49 17.25
N CYS A 208 -6.73 -2.83 16.03
CA CYS A 208 -5.64 -3.77 15.75
C CYS A 208 -4.51 -3.14 14.91
N LEU A 209 -4.75 -1.95 14.35
CA LEU A 209 -3.79 -1.29 13.47
C LEU A 209 -3.82 0.22 13.64
N ILE A 210 -2.63 0.82 13.71
CA ILE A 210 -2.41 2.25 13.45
C ILE A 210 -1.57 2.37 12.19
N ASN A 211 -2.14 2.96 11.14
CA ASN A 211 -1.44 3.19 9.88
C ASN A 211 -1.21 4.68 9.66
N TYR A 212 0.06 5.10 9.59
CA TYR A 212 0.40 6.50 9.44
C TYR A 212 0.25 6.98 8.00
N THR A 213 -0.45 8.11 7.83
CA THR A 213 -0.58 8.79 6.54
C THR A 213 0.28 10.04 6.53
N SER A 214 0.93 10.32 5.38
CA SER A 214 1.54 11.62 5.15
C SER A 214 0.43 12.66 5.03
N GLY A 215 0.10 13.35 6.11
CA GLY A 215 -0.95 14.37 6.12
C GLY A 215 -0.69 15.47 5.09
N SER A 216 -1.73 16.01 4.48
CA SER A 216 -1.65 17.19 3.58
C SER A 216 -1.14 18.47 4.29
N THR A 217 -1.05 18.43 5.62
CA THR A 217 -0.59 19.52 6.49
C THR A 217 0.85 19.35 6.99
N GLY A 218 1.57 18.32 6.53
CA GLY A 218 2.98 18.10 6.86
C GLY A 218 3.22 17.07 7.97
N SER A 219 2.37 16.97 9.00
CA SER A 219 2.52 15.98 10.07
C SER A 219 1.74 14.69 9.77
N PRO A 220 2.37 13.51 9.90
CA PRO A 220 1.69 12.23 9.74
C PRO A 220 0.56 12.04 10.75
N LYS A 221 -0.57 11.46 10.30
CA LYS A 221 -1.70 11.12 11.16
C LYS A 221 -1.83 9.61 11.28
N GLY A 222 -1.94 9.10 12.49
CA GLY A 222 -2.13 7.67 12.77
C GLY A 222 -3.61 7.28 12.63
N VAL A 223 -3.97 6.63 11.54
CA VAL A 223 -5.33 6.12 11.29
C VAL A 223 -5.57 4.86 12.11
N MET A 224 -6.58 4.85 12.97
CA MET A 224 -6.94 3.72 13.82
C MET A 224 -7.95 2.81 13.12
N LEU A 225 -7.60 1.56 12.90
CA LEU A 225 -8.45 0.56 12.24
C LEU A 225 -8.75 -0.62 13.17
N THR A 226 -9.95 -1.17 13.04
CA THR A 226 -10.41 -2.35 13.79
C THR A 226 -10.23 -3.64 13.00
N GLY A 227 -10.26 -4.77 13.70
CA GLY A 227 -10.33 -6.09 13.06
C GLY A 227 -11.52 -6.22 12.11
N ARG A 228 -12.67 -5.60 12.44
CA ARG A 228 -13.87 -5.56 11.60
C ARG A 228 -13.61 -4.86 10.27
N SER A 229 -12.96 -3.67 10.30
CA SER A 229 -12.70 -2.92 9.08
C SER A 229 -11.77 -3.69 8.12
N LEU A 230 -10.76 -4.36 8.65
CA LEU A 230 -9.87 -5.22 7.86
C LEU A 230 -10.61 -6.45 7.31
N SER A 231 -11.39 -7.11 8.16
CA SER A 231 -12.14 -8.32 7.78
C SER A 231 -13.15 -8.07 6.66
N ASN A 232 -13.89 -6.94 6.73
CA ASN A 232 -14.81 -6.58 5.65
C ASN A 232 -14.08 -6.33 4.33
N ASN A 233 -12.93 -5.65 4.35
CA ASN A 233 -12.09 -5.47 3.15
C ASN A 233 -11.64 -6.81 2.55
N ILE A 234 -11.25 -7.77 3.38
CA ILE A 234 -10.83 -9.12 2.98
C ILE A 234 -12.01 -9.89 2.37
N GLU A 235 -13.18 -9.87 3.02
CA GLU A 235 -14.38 -10.50 2.47
C GLU A 235 -14.81 -9.92 1.12
N VAL A 236 -14.70 -8.59 0.97
CA VAL A 236 -14.92 -7.92 -0.32
C VAL A 236 -13.95 -8.48 -1.37
N GLY A 237 -12.67 -8.59 -1.03
CA GLY A 237 -11.65 -9.18 -1.91
C GLY A 237 -12.02 -10.61 -2.34
N MET A 238 -12.32 -11.49 -1.40
CA MET A 238 -12.69 -12.87 -1.66
C MET A 238 -13.96 -13.02 -2.52
N LYS A 239 -14.96 -12.14 -2.32
CA LYS A 239 -16.20 -12.16 -3.12
C LYS A 239 -16.07 -11.56 -4.50
N MET A 240 -15.30 -10.47 -4.63
CA MET A 240 -15.13 -9.77 -5.92
C MET A 240 -14.14 -10.47 -6.84
N LEU A 241 -13.12 -11.05 -6.29
CA LEU A 241 -11.96 -11.60 -6.99
C LEU A 241 -11.60 -12.98 -6.40
N PRO A 242 -12.50 -13.98 -6.53
CA PRO A 242 -12.25 -15.29 -5.94
C PRO A 242 -10.97 -15.91 -6.50
N VAL A 243 -10.12 -16.38 -5.59
CA VAL A 243 -8.84 -17.04 -5.86
C VAL A 243 -8.92 -18.46 -5.33
N ASP A 244 -8.48 -19.42 -6.13
CA ASP A 244 -8.39 -20.81 -5.69
C ASP A 244 -7.14 -21.00 -4.79
N PRO A 245 -7.22 -21.88 -3.78
CA PRO A 245 -6.07 -22.24 -2.94
C PRO A 245 -4.83 -22.66 -3.76
N GLY A 246 -3.64 -22.28 -3.27
CA GLY A 246 -2.36 -22.57 -3.95
C GLY A 246 -2.06 -21.70 -5.18
N GLN A 247 -2.95 -20.78 -5.57
CA GLN A 247 -2.62 -19.77 -6.57
C GLN A 247 -1.51 -18.86 -6.05
N ARG A 248 -0.77 -18.22 -6.97
CA ARG A 248 0.43 -17.46 -6.67
C ARG A 248 0.24 -15.97 -6.87
N LEU A 249 0.89 -15.18 -6.02
CA LEU A 249 0.92 -13.72 -6.10
C LEU A 249 2.37 -13.23 -5.92
N VAL A 250 2.74 -12.14 -6.61
CA VAL A 250 3.98 -11.41 -6.36
C VAL A 250 3.63 -10.11 -5.63
N SER A 251 4.11 -9.98 -4.39
CA SER A 251 3.95 -8.77 -3.58
C SER A 251 5.04 -7.76 -3.91
N MET A 252 4.64 -6.57 -4.38
CA MET A 252 5.54 -5.50 -4.82
C MET A 252 5.22 -4.13 -4.23
N LEU A 253 4.00 -3.94 -3.71
CA LEU A 253 3.59 -2.71 -3.04
C LEU A 253 4.04 -2.75 -1.57
N PRO A 254 4.42 -1.62 -0.97
CA PRO A 254 4.79 -1.61 0.45
C PRO A 254 3.67 -2.17 1.33
N LEU A 255 3.97 -3.22 2.12
CA LEU A 255 3.00 -3.82 3.05
C LEU A 255 2.60 -2.87 4.19
N ALA A 256 3.45 -1.92 4.53
CA ALA A 256 3.09 -0.86 5.47
C ALA A 256 2.06 0.14 4.91
N HIS A 257 1.72 0.06 3.62
CA HIS A 257 0.62 0.83 3.02
C HIS A 257 -0.63 -0.02 2.95
N MET A 258 -1.79 0.50 3.36
CA MET A 258 -3.06 -0.26 3.44
C MET A 258 -3.42 -1.02 2.17
N PHE A 259 -3.16 -0.44 0.99
CA PHE A 259 -3.46 -1.11 -0.28
C PHE A 259 -2.60 -2.36 -0.49
N GLY A 260 -1.29 -2.28 -0.24
CA GLY A 260 -0.40 -3.44 -0.26
C GLY A 260 -0.76 -4.45 0.83
N GLN A 261 -0.95 -3.97 2.07
CA GLN A 261 -1.25 -4.83 3.21
C GLN A 261 -2.52 -5.68 3.01
N VAL A 262 -3.60 -5.06 2.55
CA VAL A 262 -4.86 -5.80 2.36
C VAL A 262 -4.84 -6.61 1.07
N CYS A 263 -4.42 -6.03 -0.06
CA CYS A 263 -4.56 -6.67 -1.36
C CYS A 263 -3.43 -7.63 -1.73
N GLU A 264 -2.23 -7.49 -1.13
CA GLU A 264 -1.09 -8.37 -1.42
C GLU A 264 -0.71 -9.31 -0.25
N LEU A 265 -1.27 -9.09 0.96
CA LEU A 265 -1.01 -9.96 2.10
C LEU A 265 -2.31 -10.55 2.66
N LEU A 266 -3.18 -9.73 3.28
CA LEU A 266 -4.26 -10.27 4.12
C LEU A 266 -5.32 -11.02 3.31
N TYR A 267 -5.87 -10.39 2.26
CA TYR A 267 -6.88 -11.04 1.43
C TYR A 267 -6.34 -12.29 0.73
N PRO A 268 -5.18 -12.25 0.03
CA PRO A 268 -4.67 -13.45 -0.64
C PRO A 268 -4.35 -14.58 0.34
N LEU A 269 -3.73 -14.27 1.49
CA LEU A 269 -3.37 -15.29 2.47
C LEU A 269 -4.61 -15.94 3.10
N CYS A 270 -5.65 -15.16 3.42
CA CYS A 270 -6.95 -15.69 3.88
C CYS A 270 -7.71 -16.47 2.79
N ALA A 271 -7.31 -16.35 1.53
CA ALA A 271 -7.81 -17.16 0.41
C ALA A 271 -6.92 -18.38 0.09
N GLY A 272 -5.88 -18.65 0.88
CA GLY A 272 -4.97 -19.77 0.66
C GLY A 272 -3.97 -19.59 -0.48
N THR A 273 -3.59 -18.33 -0.77
CA THR A 273 -2.65 -17.98 -1.85
C THR A 273 -1.21 -18.08 -1.35
N HIS A 274 -0.30 -18.58 -2.18
CA HIS A 274 1.14 -18.52 -1.97
C HIS A 274 1.69 -17.16 -2.41
N ILE A 275 2.30 -16.41 -1.50
CA ILE A 275 2.78 -15.04 -1.70
C ILE A 275 4.31 -15.02 -1.85
N TYR A 276 4.79 -14.43 -2.93
CA TYR A 276 6.21 -14.19 -3.19
C TYR A 276 6.55 -12.70 -2.97
N PHE A 277 7.37 -12.39 -1.99
CA PHE A 277 7.79 -11.03 -1.68
C PHE A 277 9.01 -10.60 -2.51
N LEU A 278 8.92 -9.46 -3.18
CA LEU A 278 10.09 -8.82 -3.76
C LEU A 278 10.87 -8.07 -2.68
N THR A 279 11.91 -8.69 -2.15
CA THR A 279 12.78 -8.13 -1.10
C THR A 279 13.66 -6.97 -1.61
N LYS A 280 13.83 -6.88 -2.93
CA LYS A 280 14.56 -5.79 -3.60
C LYS A 280 13.61 -4.80 -4.25
N SER A 281 14.08 -3.56 -4.41
CA SER A 281 13.28 -2.50 -5.08
C SER A 281 12.83 -2.98 -6.47
N PRO A 282 11.52 -2.91 -6.79
CA PRO A 282 10.96 -3.43 -8.03
C PRO A 282 11.38 -2.56 -9.23
N THR A 283 12.47 -2.94 -9.91
CA THR A 283 12.78 -2.41 -11.25
C THR A 283 11.94 -3.15 -12.29
N PRO A 284 11.65 -2.55 -13.46
CA PRO A 284 10.87 -3.23 -14.51
C PRO A 284 11.43 -4.60 -14.91
N SER A 285 12.76 -4.76 -14.94
CA SER A 285 13.43 -6.03 -15.27
C SER A 285 13.25 -7.10 -14.18
N ILE A 286 13.45 -6.75 -12.92
CA ILE A 286 13.24 -7.64 -11.77
C ILE A 286 11.77 -8.06 -11.71
N LEU A 287 10.85 -7.11 -11.85
CA LEU A 287 9.42 -7.36 -11.83
C LEU A 287 8.99 -8.34 -12.92
N LEU A 288 9.37 -8.08 -14.18
CA LEU A 288 9.01 -8.96 -15.30
C LEU A 288 9.63 -10.36 -15.17
N LYS A 289 10.84 -10.46 -14.63
CA LYS A 289 11.48 -11.76 -14.33
C LYS A 289 10.66 -12.52 -13.29
N ALA A 290 10.35 -11.90 -12.15
CA ALA A 290 9.55 -12.51 -11.11
C ALA A 290 8.15 -12.93 -11.61
N MET A 291 7.48 -12.07 -12.40
CA MET A 291 6.17 -12.40 -12.98
C MET A 291 6.24 -13.63 -13.90
N ASN A 292 7.31 -13.78 -14.69
CA ASN A 292 7.46 -14.94 -15.57
C ASN A 292 7.75 -16.24 -14.81
N GLU A 293 8.55 -16.18 -13.73
CA GLU A 293 8.92 -17.36 -12.94
C GLU A 293 7.80 -17.79 -11.99
N VAL A 294 7.18 -16.83 -11.29
CA VAL A 294 6.08 -17.09 -10.34
C VAL A 294 4.76 -17.38 -11.05
N GLN A 295 4.51 -16.76 -12.20
CA GLN A 295 3.26 -16.87 -12.97
C GLN A 295 2.03 -16.52 -12.12
N PRO A 296 1.92 -15.29 -11.60
CA PRO A 296 0.88 -14.90 -10.68
C PRO A 296 -0.50 -14.94 -11.33
N TYR A 297 -1.47 -15.36 -10.54
CA TYR A 297 -2.89 -15.35 -10.88
C TYR A 297 -3.51 -13.95 -10.70
N LEU A 298 -3.03 -13.23 -9.68
CA LEU A 298 -3.42 -11.89 -9.29
C LEU A 298 -2.21 -10.98 -9.31
N VAL A 299 -2.35 -9.81 -9.92
CA VAL A 299 -1.38 -8.71 -9.85
C VAL A 299 -2.07 -7.48 -9.26
N VAL A 300 -1.48 -6.93 -8.23
CA VAL A 300 -1.90 -5.66 -7.61
C VAL A 300 -0.87 -4.60 -7.94
N THR A 301 -1.30 -3.43 -8.39
CA THR A 301 -0.36 -2.40 -8.84
C THR A 301 -0.93 -0.98 -8.73
N VAL A 302 -0.08 -0.01 -9.02
CA VAL A 302 -0.47 1.39 -9.19
C VAL A 302 -0.40 1.80 -10.67
N PRO A 303 -1.16 2.82 -11.11
CA PRO A 303 -1.22 3.23 -12.52
C PRO A 303 0.15 3.43 -13.16
N LEU A 304 1.10 4.03 -12.45
CA LEU A 304 2.44 4.32 -12.95
C LEU A 304 3.16 3.09 -13.55
N VAL A 305 2.97 1.92 -12.97
CA VAL A 305 3.64 0.68 -13.44
C VAL A 305 3.08 0.25 -14.79
N ILE A 306 1.76 0.14 -14.90
CA ILE A 306 1.12 -0.29 -16.17
C ILE A 306 1.27 0.77 -17.27
N GLU A 307 1.28 2.04 -16.92
CA GLU A 307 1.51 3.15 -17.84
C GLU A 307 2.93 3.14 -18.42
N LYS A 308 3.94 2.82 -17.60
CA LYS A 308 5.32 2.61 -18.10
C LYS A 308 5.40 1.41 -19.05
N ILE A 309 4.74 0.30 -18.70
CA ILE A 309 4.69 -0.88 -19.58
C ILE A 309 3.98 -0.53 -20.89
N TYR A 310 2.88 0.23 -20.83
CA TYR A 310 2.17 0.72 -22.00
C TYR A 310 3.09 1.56 -22.90
N LYS A 311 3.70 2.61 -22.37
CA LYS A 311 4.60 3.52 -23.11
C LYS A 311 5.79 2.76 -23.74
N GLN A 312 6.36 1.80 -23.06
CA GLN A 312 7.57 1.10 -23.53
C GLN A 312 7.29 -0.05 -24.49
N LYS A 313 6.19 -0.77 -24.33
CA LYS A 313 5.92 -2.01 -25.08
C LYS A 313 4.68 -1.95 -25.97
N LEU A 314 3.62 -1.30 -25.53
CA LEU A 314 2.35 -1.30 -26.28
C LEU A 314 2.26 -0.12 -27.24
N ASP A 315 2.57 1.08 -26.82
CA ASP A 315 2.44 2.29 -27.64
C ASP A 315 3.26 2.22 -28.93
N PRO A 316 4.55 1.80 -28.95
CA PRO A 316 5.30 1.64 -30.20
C PRO A 316 4.68 0.63 -31.16
N THR A 317 3.96 -0.36 -30.64
CA THR A 317 3.26 -1.37 -31.44
C THR A 317 1.94 -0.81 -31.98
N LEU A 318 1.16 -0.17 -31.12
CA LEU A 318 -0.17 0.36 -31.47
C LEU A 318 -0.10 1.59 -32.37
N SER A 319 0.97 2.36 -32.31
CA SER A 319 1.24 3.53 -33.16
C SER A 319 1.62 3.16 -34.59
N ARG A 320 1.91 1.88 -34.89
CA ARG A 320 2.17 1.43 -36.28
C ARG A 320 0.94 1.66 -37.16
N TRP A 321 1.15 2.27 -38.30
CA TRP A 321 0.09 2.63 -39.24
C TRP A 321 -0.89 1.47 -39.52
N ALA A 322 -0.38 0.29 -39.83
CA ALA A 322 -1.20 -0.89 -40.15
C ALA A 322 -2.10 -1.29 -38.94
N ILE A 323 -1.55 -1.32 -37.71
CA ILE A 323 -2.32 -1.69 -36.53
C ILE A 323 -3.40 -0.65 -36.27
N ARG A 324 -3.07 0.65 -36.33
CA ARG A 324 -4.01 1.74 -36.09
C ARG A 324 -5.15 1.72 -37.11
N THR A 325 -4.88 1.43 -38.39
CA THR A 325 -5.88 1.36 -39.45
C THR A 325 -6.84 0.18 -39.25
N PHE A 326 -6.31 -1.00 -38.91
CA PHE A 326 -7.10 -2.23 -38.79
C PHE A 326 -7.68 -2.47 -37.38
N TRP A 327 -7.36 -1.64 -36.38
CA TRP A 327 -7.80 -1.82 -34.98
C TRP A 327 -9.32 -1.91 -34.81
N HIS A 328 -10.08 -1.18 -35.65
CA HIS A 328 -11.53 -1.10 -35.57
C HIS A 328 -12.23 -1.94 -36.67
N VAL A 329 -11.48 -2.64 -37.53
CA VAL A 329 -12.07 -3.49 -38.57
C VAL A 329 -12.53 -4.80 -37.93
N PRO A 330 -13.83 -5.17 -38.06
CA PRO A 330 -14.34 -6.42 -37.50
C PRO A 330 -13.53 -7.64 -37.98
N GLY A 331 -13.27 -8.57 -37.07
CA GLY A 331 -12.45 -9.76 -37.32
C GLY A 331 -10.93 -9.50 -37.27
N ILE A 332 -10.41 -8.57 -38.07
CA ILE A 332 -8.97 -8.24 -38.07
C ILE A 332 -8.60 -7.52 -36.77
N GLY A 333 -9.40 -6.54 -36.38
CA GLY A 333 -9.21 -5.81 -35.09
C GLY A 333 -9.31 -6.73 -33.88
N ASP A 334 -10.24 -7.66 -33.90
CA ASP A 334 -10.40 -8.62 -32.80
C ASP A 334 -9.20 -9.56 -32.70
N PHE A 335 -8.66 -10.02 -33.83
CA PHE A 335 -7.41 -10.79 -33.86
C PHE A 335 -6.23 -9.98 -33.33
N LEU A 336 -6.06 -8.71 -33.72
CA LEU A 336 -5.01 -7.82 -33.24
C LEU A 336 -5.13 -7.59 -31.73
N LYS A 337 -6.32 -7.29 -31.22
CA LYS A 337 -6.62 -7.12 -29.79
C LYS A 337 -6.29 -8.38 -28.98
N SER A 338 -6.66 -9.56 -29.52
CA SER A 338 -6.33 -10.85 -28.89
C SER A 338 -4.82 -11.08 -28.79
N ARG A 339 -4.05 -10.74 -29.85
CA ARG A 339 -2.59 -10.84 -29.85
C ARG A 339 -1.94 -9.90 -28.83
N VAL A 340 -2.41 -8.64 -28.76
CA VAL A 340 -1.93 -7.66 -27.77
C VAL A 340 -2.25 -8.10 -26.35
N LYS A 341 -3.49 -8.56 -26.11
CA LYS A 341 -3.91 -9.14 -24.82
C LYS A 341 -3.02 -10.31 -24.39
N SER A 342 -2.80 -11.27 -25.30
CA SER A 342 -1.96 -12.43 -25.02
C SER A 342 -0.52 -12.04 -24.73
N GLY A 343 0.04 -11.11 -25.51
CA GLY A 343 1.39 -10.58 -25.27
C GLY A 343 1.52 -9.91 -23.89
N LEU A 344 0.53 -9.11 -23.50
CA LEU A 344 0.52 -8.47 -22.20
C LEU A 344 0.32 -9.50 -21.06
N ARG A 345 -0.57 -10.47 -21.20
CA ARG A 345 -0.74 -11.55 -20.22
C ARG A 345 0.54 -12.37 -20.07
N ASN A 346 1.22 -12.69 -21.17
CA ASN A 346 2.49 -13.42 -21.14
C ASN A 346 3.60 -12.62 -20.43
N ALA A 347 3.61 -11.28 -20.57
CA ALA A 347 4.54 -10.44 -19.82
C ALA A 347 4.35 -10.52 -18.30
N PHE A 348 3.13 -10.89 -17.85
CA PHE A 348 2.80 -11.18 -16.46
C PHE A 348 2.75 -12.70 -16.14
N GLY A 349 3.50 -13.54 -16.87
CA GLY A 349 3.62 -14.97 -16.61
C GLY A 349 2.52 -15.87 -17.17
N GLY A 350 1.55 -15.32 -17.91
CA GLY A 350 0.55 -16.08 -18.69
C GLY A 350 -0.68 -16.58 -17.93
N LYS A 351 -0.61 -16.72 -16.58
CA LYS A 351 -1.73 -17.23 -15.74
C LYS A 351 -2.63 -16.14 -15.17
N LEU A 352 -2.35 -14.87 -15.46
CA LEU A 352 -3.06 -13.73 -14.91
C LEU A 352 -4.57 -13.80 -15.19
N ARG A 353 -5.39 -13.75 -14.12
CA ARG A 353 -6.86 -13.68 -14.17
C ARG A 353 -7.39 -12.35 -13.65
N TYR A 354 -6.70 -11.71 -12.69
CA TYR A 354 -7.07 -10.42 -12.12
C TYR A 354 -5.89 -9.45 -12.13
N PHE A 355 -6.16 -8.23 -12.56
CA PHE A 355 -5.21 -7.13 -12.53
C PHE A 355 -5.87 -5.96 -11.79
N ILE A 356 -5.47 -5.75 -10.53
CA ILE A 356 -6.02 -4.71 -9.66
C ILE A 356 -5.14 -3.47 -9.78
N CYS A 357 -5.75 -2.33 -10.03
CA CYS A 357 -5.07 -1.05 -10.03
C CYS A 357 -5.76 -0.08 -9.06
N GLY A 358 -4.98 0.65 -8.27
CA GLY A 358 -5.52 1.58 -7.28
C GLY A 358 -4.51 2.64 -6.85
N GLY A 359 -4.92 3.49 -5.91
CA GLY A 359 -4.07 4.52 -5.32
C GLY A 359 -3.96 5.83 -6.10
N ALA A 360 -4.28 5.84 -7.40
CA ALA A 360 -4.33 7.04 -8.24
C ALA A 360 -5.26 6.84 -9.44
N ALA A 361 -5.63 7.92 -10.12
CA ALA A 361 -6.36 7.85 -11.38
C ALA A 361 -5.46 7.23 -12.47
N MET A 362 -6.03 6.34 -13.28
CA MET A 362 -5.33 5.76 -14.43
C MET A 362 -5.42 6.69 -15.65
N ASN A 363 -4.36 6.74 -16.42
CA ASN A 363 -4.31 7.44 -17.69
C ASN A 363 -5.44 6.96 -18.63
N PRO A 364 -6.30 7.88 -19.17
CA PRO A 364 -7.45 7.51 -19.99
C PRO A 364 -7.10 6.73 -21.25
N VAL A 365 -5.95 6.99 -21.85
CA VAL A 365 -5.50 6.30 -23.08
C VAL A 365 -5.13 4.87 -22.75
N VAL A 366 -4.41 4.66 -21.64
CA VAL A 366 -4.03 3.33 -21.16
C VAL A 366 -5.25 2.54 -20.73
N GLU A 367 -6.14 3.16 -19.92
CA GLU A 367 -7.39 2.56 -19.48
C GLU A 367 -8.23 2.09 -20.69
N LYS A 368 -8.43 2.98 -21.68
CA LYS A 368 -9.15 2.65 -22.90
C LYS A 368 -8.51 1.49 -23.65
N CYS A 369 -7.20 1.49 -23.82
CA CYS A 369 -6.49 0.40 -24.49
C CYS A 369 -6.71 -0.94 -23.77
N LEU A 370 -6.58 -0.98 -22.44
CA LEU A 370 -6.79 -2.19 -21.64
C LEU A 370 -8.23 -2.70 -21.75
N MET A 371 -9.20 -1.80 -21.81
CA MET A 371 -10.61 -2.16 -22.06
C MET A 371 -10.83 -2.69 -23.47
N ASP A 372 -10.29 -2.03 -24.50
CA ASP A 372 -10.45 -2.44 -25.90
C ASP A 372 -9.92 -3.87 -26.15
N ILE A 373 -8.86 -4.28 -25.44
CA ILE A 373 -8.31 -5.64 -25.48
C ILE A 373 -8.98 -6.59 -24.48
N HIS A 374 -9.99 -6.16 -23.73
CA HIS A 374 -10.63 -6.94 -22.66
C HIS A 374 -9.61 -7.52 -21.66
N PHE A 375 -8.65 -6.69 -21.22
CA PHE A 375 -7.70 -7.04 -20.16
C PHE A 375 -8.45 -7.19 -18.83
N PRO A 376 -8.06 -8.13 -17.93
CA PRO A 376 -8.80 -8.39 -16.68
C PRO A 376 -8.56 -7.31 -15.62
N LEU A 377 -8.81 -6.05 -15.98
CA LEU A 377 -8.59 -4.86 -15.16
C LEU A 377 -9.73 -4.65 -14.16
N SER A 378 -9.37 -4.34 -12.93
CA SER A 378 -10.24 -3.79 -11.89
C SER A 378 -9.59 -2.56 -11.29
N ILE A 379 -10.33 -1.47 -11.16
CA ILE A 379 -9.85 -0.26 -10.47
C ILE A 379 -10.63 -0.12 -9.17
N GLY A 380 -9.90 0.03 -8.05
CA GLY A 380 -10.44 0.31 -6.74
C GLY A 380 -10.28 1.77 -6.36
N TYR A 381 -11.28 2.30 -5.65
CA TYR A 381 -11.25 3.60 -5.00
C TYR A 381 -11.24 3.41 -3.48
N GLY A 382 -10.36 4.15 -2.81
CA GLY A 382 -10.28 4.08 -1.36
C GLY A 382 -9.24 5.00 -0.75
N MET A 383 -9.15 4.93 0.56
CA MET A 383 -8.21 5.70 1.38
C MET A 383 -7.83 4.93 2.63
N THR A 384 -6.73 5.29 3.29
CA THR A 384 -6.25 4.61 4.50
C THR A 384 -7.33 4.56 5.59
N GLU A 385 -8.11 5.62 5.71
CA GLU A 385 -9.20 5.79 6.67
C GLU A 385 -10.40 4.85 6.41
N CYS A 386 -10.34 4.05 5.33
CA CYS A 386 -11.34 3.01 4.99
C CYS A 386 -10.72 1.61 4.86
N GLY A 387 -9.54 1.39 5.33
CA GLY A 387 -8.86 0.13 5.48
C GLY A 387 -8.63 -0.84 4.30
N PRO A 388 -8.45 -0.47 2.99
CA PRO A 388 -8.54 0.85 2.39
C PRO A 388 -9.80 1.11 1.55
N LEU A 389 -10.69 0.14 1.26
CA LEU A 389 -11.57 0.11 0.10
C LEU A 389 -12.93 0.79 0.36
N ILE A 390 -13.32 1.67 -0.55
CA ILE A 390 -14.64 2.34 -0.59
C ILE A 390 -15.46 1.81 -1.77
N GLY A 391 -14.84 1.71 -2.95
CA GLY A 391 -15.50 1.33 -4.18
C GLY A 391 -14.66 0.41 -5.04
N GLY A 392 -15.32 -0.42 -5.84
CA GLY A 392 -14.67 -1.33 -6.77
C GLY A 392 -15.67 -2.11 -7.61
N ASN A 393 -15.18 -2.76 -8.65
CA ASN A 393 -15.94 -3.70 -9.48
C ASN A 393 -15.04 -4.86 -9.89
N PRO A 394 -15.55 -6.10 -9.95
CA PRO A 394 -14.83 -7.16 -10.63
C PRO A 394 -14.60 -6.81 -12.11
N PRO A 395 -13.55 -7.36 -12.77
CA PRO A 395 -13.20 -7.00 -14.15
C PRO A 395 -14.35 -7.11 -15.15
N LYS A 396 -15.26 -8.06 -14.96
CA LYS A 396 -16.44 -8.25 -15.83
C LYS A 396 -17.38 -7.03 -15.83
N TYR A 397 -17.44 -6.29 -14.73
CA TYR A 397 -18.34 -5.15 -14.54
C TYR A 397 -17.57 -3.81 -14.45
N PHE A 398 -16.29 -3.85 -14.80
CA PHE A 398 -15.47 -2.64 -14.80
C PHE A 398 -16.04 -1.57 -15.73
N LYS A 399 -16.08 -0.35 -15.24
CA LYS A 399 -16.53 0.83 -15.98
C LYS A 399 -15.44 1.90 -15.98
N ALA A 400 -15.09 2.37 -17.16
CA ALA A 400 -14.05 3.37 -17.33
C ALA A 400 -14.29 4.64 -16.52
N ARG A 401 -13.21 5.25 -16.06
CA ARG A 401 -13.21 6.53 -15.35
C ARG A 401 -13.99 6.51 -14.04
N THR A 402 -14.20 5.32 -13.45
CA THR A 402 -14.87 5.19 -12.15
C THR A 402 -14.03 4.38 -11.17
N GLY A 403 -14.22 4.68 -9.88
CA GLY A 403 -13.74 3.85 -8.76
C GLY A 403 -14.66 2.68 -8.45
N GLY A 404 -15.52 2.26 -9.38
CA GLY A 404 -16.52 1.21 -9.18
C GLY A 404 -17.75 1.68 -8.40
N VAL A 405 -18.51 0.71 -7.89
CA VAL A 405 -19.65 0.94 -7.00
C VAL A 405 -19.21 0.80 -5.54
N PRO A 406 -19.96 1.37 -4.57
CA PRO A 406 -19.69 1.12 -3.15
C PRO A 406 -19.58 -0.39 -2.87
N VAL A 407 -18.53 -0.79 -2.16
CA VAL A 407 -18.34 -2.21 -1.80
C VAL A 407 -19.32 -2.64 -0.71
N MET A 408 -19.42 -3.94 -0.49
CA MET A 408 -20.28 -4.53 0.53
C MET A 408 -20.09 -3.84 1.90
N ASN A 409 -21.19 -3.56 2.58
CA ASN A 409 -21.26 -2.89 3.89
C ASN A 409 -20.70 -1.46 3.91
N MET A 410 -20.60 -0.82 2.72
CA MET A 410 -20.25 0.59 2.58
C MET A 410 -21.35 1.37 1.90
N GLU A 411 -21.61 2.57 2.40
CA GLU A 411 -22.51 3.54 1.81
C GLU A 411 -21.73 4.76 1.34
N VAL A 412 -22.16 5.34 0.22
CA VAL A 412 -21.57 6.55 -0.36
C VAL A 412 -22.65 7.54 -0.71
N LYS A 413 -22.49 8.80 -0.28
CA LYS A 413 -23.32 9.93 -0.70
C LYS A 413 -22.45 11.10 -1.17
N ILE A 414 -23.07 12.01 -1.94
CA ILE A 414 -22.43 13.25 -2.38
C ILE A 414 -23.00 14.39 -1.53
N ASP A 415 -22.13 15.10 -0.85
CA ASP A 415 -22.51 16.25 -0.01
C ASP A 415 -22.56 17.51 -0.85
N GLN A 416 -23.62 18.31 -0.66
CA GLN A 416 -23.85 19.61 -1.32
C GLN A 416 -23.51 19.59 -2.83
N PRO A 417 -24.15 18.71 -3.64
CA PRO A 417 -23.83 18.61 -5.05
C PRO A 417 -24.21 19.89 -5.80
N ASN A 418 -23.34 20.35 -6.70
CA ASN A 418 -23.63 21.42 -7.64
C ASN A 418 -24.57 20.95 -8.77
N GLU A 419 -24.89 21.83 -9.74
CA GLU A 419 -25.75 21.51 -10.90
C GLU A 419 -25.29 20.30 -11.72
N ALA A 420 -23.97 20.00 -11.73
CA ALA A 420 -23.39 18.82 -12.40
C ALA A 420 -23.43 17.56 -11.51
N GLY A 421 -24.01 17.66 -10.31
CA GLY A 421 -24.07 16.57 -9.33
C GLY A 421 -22.73 16.29 -8.64
N ILE A 422 -21.77 17.23 -8.69
CA ILE A 422 -20.44 17.10 -8.10
C ILE A 422 -20.43 17.77 -6.73
N GLY A 423 -20.01 17.04 -5.70
CA GLY A 423 -19.81 17.50 -4.34
C GLY A 423 -18.78 16.64 -3.63
N GLU A 424 -18.60 16.86 -2.32
CA GLU A 424 -17.70 16.02 -1.52
C GLU A 424 -18.26 14.60 -1.40
N ILE A 425 -17.43 13.60 -1.60
CA ILE A 425 -17.77 12.19 -1.39
C ILE A 425 -17.73 11.91 0.11
N LEU A 426 -18.86 11.52 0.68
CA LEU A 426 -18.99 11.07 2.05
C LEU A 426 -19.23 9.57 2.10
N VAL A 427 -18.61 8.89 3.08
CA VAL A 427 -18.71 7.43 3.21
C VAL A 427 -19.07 7.02 4.63
N LYS A 428 -19.79 5.90 4.75
CA LYS A 428 -20.17 5.28 6.03
C LYS A 428 -20.18 3.76 5.87
N GLY A 429 -19.78 3.03 6.88
CA GLY A 429 -19.81 1.56 6.85
C GLY A 429 -18.70 0.90 7.62
N GLU A 430 -18.59 -0.42 7.46
CA GLU A 430 -17.70 -1.26 8.28
C GLU A 430 -16.21 -1.01 8.06
N ASN A 431 -15.83 -0.48 6.89
CA ASN A 431 -14.43 -0.20 6.56
C ASN A 431 -13.89 1.07 7.24
N VAL A 432 -14.78 1.94 7.77
CA VAL A 432 -14.41 3.27 8.26
C VAL A 432 -13.62 3.17 9.56
N MET A 433 -12.59 4.00 9.68
CA MET A 433 -11.71 4.11 10.84
C MET A 433 -12.44 4.51 12.12
N LEU A 434 -11.81 4.25 13.27
CA LEU A 434 -12.24 4.81 14.56
C LEU A 434 -11.95 6.30 14.69
N GLY A 435 -10.91 6.80 14.02
CA GLY A 435 -10.41 8.17 14.09
C GLY A 435 -8.90 8.23 13.95
N TYR A 436 -8.32 9.38 14.30
CA TYR A 436 -6.87 9.60 14.30
C TYR A 436 -6.32 9.49 15.72
N TYR A 437 -5.30 8.64 15.88
CA TYR A 437 -4.67 8.39 17.18
C TYR A 437 -4.11 9.67 17.79
N LYS A 438 -4.48 9.96 19.05
CA LYS A 438 -4.12 11.19 19.80
C LYS A 438 -4.45 12.50 19.04
N ASN A 439 -5.49 12.53 18.22
CA ASN A 439 -5.87 13.72 17.48
C ASN A 439 -7.39 13.84 17.35
N ASP A 440 -8.04 14.20 18.45
CA ASP A 440 -9.50 14.33 18.53
C ASP A 440 -10.04 15.46 17.65
N GLU A 441 -9.28 16.55 17.49
CA GLU A 441 -9.66 17.68 16.64
C GLU A 441 -9.73 17.24 15.17
N ALA A 442 -8.68 16.57 14.67
CA ALA A 442 -8.68 16.03 13.32
C ALA A 442 -9.75 14.95 13.13
N THR A 443 -10.02 14.15 14.16
CA THR A 443 -11.08 13.14 14.15
C THR A 443 -12.44 13.79 14.00
N LYS A 444 -12.77 14.79 14.83
CA LYS A 444 -14.03 15.55 14.72
C LYS A 444 -14.19 16.21 13.36
N ALA A 445 -13.13 16.82 12.83
CA ALA A 445 -13.14 17.46 11.52
C ALA A 445 -13.32 16.47 10.36
N ALA A 446 -12.94 15.20 10.55
CA ALA A 446 -13.08 14.16 9.53
C ALA A 446 -14.50 13.59 9.42
N PHE A 447 -15.36 13.78 10.42
CA PHE A 447 -16.72 13.26 10.42
C PHE A 447 -17.76 14.38 10.39
N THR A 448 -18.91 14.09 9.78
CA THR A 448 -20.11 14.90 9.90
C THR A 448 -20.83 14.59 11.23
N GLU A 449 -21.75 15.45 11.65
CA GLU A 449 -22.54 15.24 12.87
C GLU A 449 -23.36 13.93 12.85
N ASP A 450 -23.81 13.49 11.65
CA ASP A 450 -24.54 12.23 11.44
C ASP A 450 -23.62 11.02 11.17
N GLY A 451 -22.31 11.17 11.41
CA GLY A 451 -21.32 10.08 11.44
C GLY A 451 -20.83 9.60 10.08
N TRP A 452 -20.88 10.45 9.04
CA TRP A 452 -20.24 10.16 7.76
C TRP A 452 -18.80 10.65 7.74
N LEU A 453 -17.90 9.81 7.24
CA LEU A 453 -16.51 10.20 7.01
C LEU A 453 -16.41 11.08 5.75
N ARG A 454 -15.78 12.23 5.88
CA ARG A 454 -15.39 13.13 4.79
C ARG A 454 -14.15 12.59 4.11
N THR A 455 -14.25 12.23 2.84
CA THR A 455 -13.06 11.70 2.11
C THR A 455 -12.10 12.81 1.70
N GLY A 456 -12.57 14.05 1.63
CA GLY A 456 -11.85 15.15 1.02
C GLY A 456 -11.72 15.04 -0.50
N ASP A 457 -12.39 14.07 -1.12
CA ASP A 457 -12.45 13.89 -2.56
C ASP A 457 -13.77 14.47 -3.09
N LEU A 458 -13.70 15.14 -4.23
CA LEU A 458 -14.85 15.61 -4.99
C LEU A 458 -15.25 14.58 -6.03
N GLY A 459 -16.56 14.35 -6.17
CA GLY A 459 -17.04 13.39 -7.14
C GLY A 459 -18.55 13.42 -7.33
N ARG A 460 -19.03 12.48 -8.13
CA ARG A 460 -20.46 12.27 -8.37
C ARG A 460 -20.77 10.78 -8.48
N LEU A 461 -22.03 10.43 -8.28
CA LEU A 461 -22.57 9.10 -8.52
C LEU A 461 -23.42 9.09 -9.80
N ASP A 462 -23.36 8.02 -10.57
CA ASP A 462 -24.35 7.78 -11.62
C ASP A 462 -25.57 6.99 -11.08
N ARG A 463 -26.56 6.74 -11.96
CA ARG A 463 -27.77 5.98 -11.61
C ARG A 463 -27.50 4.55 -11.13
N ARG A 464 -26.34 3.98 -11.47
CA ARG A 464 -25.89 2.64 -11.04
C ARG A 464 -24.94 2.74 -9.83
N LYS A 465 -24.85 3.90 -9.19
CA LYS A 465 -23.95 4.18 -8.06
C LYS A 465 -22.46 4.05 -8.38
N ASN A 466 -22.03 4.10 -9.66
CA ASN A 466 -20.60 4.19 -9.95
C ASN A 466 -20.06 5.53 -9.47
N ILE A 467 -18.91 5.48 -8.77
CA ILE A 467 -18.24 6.63 -8.15
C ILE A 467 -17.30 7.25 -9.19
N TYR A 468 -17.56 8.49 -9.59
CA TYR A 468 -16.68 9.29 -10.44
C TYR A 468 -15.92 10.29 -9.60
N ILE A 469 -14.61 10.09 -9.43
CA ILE A 469 -13.73 11.01 -8.71
C ILE A 469 -13.35 12.15 -9.67
N LYS A 470 -13.37 13.40 -9.18
CA LYS A 470 -13.08 14.61 -9.96
C LYS A 470 -11.81 15.32 -9.52
N GLY A 471 -11.45 15.24 -8.25
CA GLY A 471 -10.28 15.85 -7.65
C GLY A 471 -10.39 15.90 -6.14
N ARG A 472 -9.53 16.70 -5.51
CA ARG A 472 -9.51 16.91 -4.07
C ARG A 472 -10.15 18.22 -3.68
N CYS A 473 -10.90 18.27 -2.56
CA CYS A 473 -11.46 19.51 -2.03
C CYS A 473 -10.38 20.59 -1.78
N LYS A 474 -9.21 20.16 -1.27
CA LYS A 474 -8.11 21.07 -0.90
C LYS A 474 -7.27 21.56 -2.07
N THR A 475 -7.35 20.93 -3.23
CA THR A 475 -6.56 21.28 -4.43
C THR A 475 -7.40 22.00 -5.48
N MET A 476 -8.72 21.99 -5.33
CA MET A 476 -9.61 22.69 -6.24
C MET A 476 -9.37 24.20 -6.18
N PHE A 477 -9.30 24.83 -7.35
CA PHE A 477 -9.29 26.28 -7.48
C PHE A 477 -10.70 26.81 -7.82
N LEU A 478 -11.02 27.99 -7.33
CA LEU A 478 -12.22 28.69 -7.71
C LEU A 478 -11.90 29.67 -8.85
N GLY A 479 -12.40 29.41 -10.05
CA GLY A 479 -12.22 30.30 -11.18
C GLY A 479 -12.87 31.67 -10.96
N ALA A 480 -12.43 32.69 -11.71
CA ALA A 480 -12.89 34.06 -11.59
C ALA A 480 -14.41 34.25 -11.73
N SER A 481 -15.09 33.32 -12.40
CA SER A 481 -16.56 33.32 -12.58
C SER A 481 -17.25 32.30 -11.68
N GLY A 482 -16.61 31.82 -10.60
CA GLY A 482 -17.18 30.89 -9.63
C GLY A 482 -17.21 29.41 -10.06
N GLN A 483 -16.56 29.04 -11.17
CA GLN A 483 -16.46 27.64 -11.58
C GLN A 483 -15.37 26.93 -10.78
N ASN A 484 -15.64 25.67 -10.42
CA ASN A 484 -14.65 24.78 -9.83
C ASN A 484 -13.67 24.30 -10.90
N ILE A 485 -12.38 24.50 -10.65
CA ILE A 485 -11.29 24.02 -11.49
C ILE A 485 -10.58 22.89 -10.74
N TYR A 486 -10.47 21.75 -11.37
CA TYR A 486 -9.85 20.54 -10.81
C TYR A 486 -8.44 20.36 -11.42
N PRO A 487 -7.36 20.71 -10.70
CA PRO A 487 -5.99 20.63 -11.23
C PRO A 487 -5.64 19.25 -11.75
N GLU A 488 -6.08 18.21 -11.07
CA GLU A 488 -5.77 16.83 -11.41
C GLU A 488 -6.33 16.44 -12.79
N GLU A 489 -7.48 16.97 -13.20
CA GLU A 489 -8.04 16.74 -14.55
C GLU A 489 -7.20 17.43 -15.64
N ILE A 490 -6.57 18.55 -15.33
CA ILE A 490 -5.70 19.29 -16.24
C ILE A 490 -4.34 18.57 -16.34
N GLU A 491 -3.78 18.20 -15.19
CA GLU A 491 -2.54 17.44 -15.08
C GLU A 491 -2.61 16.10 -15.81
N ASP A 492 -3.72 15.37 -15.67
CA ASP A 492 -3.96 14.11 -16.37
C ASP A 492 -3.87 14.29 -17.91
N LYS A 493 -4.42 15.38 -18.44
CA LYS A 493 -4.33 15.69 -19.87
C LYS A 493 -2.93 16.14 -20.30
N LEU A 494 -2.23 16.87 -19.44
CA LEU A 494 -0.88 17.36 -19.71
C LEU A 494 0.15 16.23 -19.65
N ASN A 495 0.06 15.36 -18.68
CA ASN A 495 0.94 14.18 -18.51
C ASN A 495 0.86 13.19 -19.68
N ASN A 496 -0.20 13.29 -20.51
CA ASN A 496 -0.37 12.50 -21.73
C ASN A 496 0.26 13.12 -22.96
N GLN A 497 0.94 14.28 -22.83
CA GLN A 497 1.52 14.95 -23.98
C GLN A 497 3.01 14.60 -24.15
N GLU A 498 3.56 14.99 -25.29
CA GLU A 498 4.92 14.66 -25.70
C GLU A 498 5.95 15.16 -24.69
N ALA A 499 6.91 14.33 -24.33
CA ALA A 499 8.03 14.62 -23.42
C ALA A 499 7.65 15.15 -22.03
N VAL A 500 6.39 15.03 -21.60
CA VAL A 500 5.97 15.33 -20.23
C VAL A 500 6.22 14.10 -19.35
N GLY A 501 7.04 14.26 -18.31
CA GLY A 501 7.29 13.26 -17.28
C GLY A 501 6.28 13.37 -16.15
N GLU A 502 6.19 14.55 -15.55
CA GLU A 502 5.26 14.87 -14.46
C GLU A 502 4.82 16.34 -14.59
N SER A 503 3.60 16.64 -14.17
CA SER A 503 3.12 18.02 -14.14
C SER A 503 2.37 18.34 -12.85
N LEU A 504 2.34 19.63 -12.52
CA LEU A 504 1.63 20.18 -11.38
C LEU A 504 0.99 21.50 -11.79
N ILE A 505 -0.32 21.63 -11.61
CA ILE A 505 -1.03 22.87 -11.84
C ILE A 505 -1.09 23.66 -10.54
N VAL A 506 -0.63 24.91 -10.61
CA VAL A 506 -0.63 25.88 -9.51
C VAL A 506 -1.38 27.14 -9.92
N GLU A 507 -1.83 27.90 -8.94
CA GLU A 507 -2.40 29.23 -9.17
C GLU A 507 -1.39 30.30 -8.77
N ARG A 508 -1.05 31.21 -9.69
CA ARG A 508 -0.20 32.37 -9.43
C ARG A 508 -0.86 33.63 -9.94
N ALA A 509 -1.05 34.58 -9.07
CA ALA A 509 -1.73 35.87 -9.38
C ALA A 509 -3.08 35.68 -10.11
N GLY A 510 -3.89 34.73 -9.69
CA GLY A 510 -5.21 34.43 -10.27
C GLY A 510 -5.16 33.75 -11.64
N LYS A 511 -4.01 33.22 -12.06
CA LYS A 511 -3.83 32.49 -13.31
C LYS A 511 -3.32 31.08 -13.04
N LEU A 512 -3.78 30.11 -13.83
CA LEU A 512 -3.25 28.76 -13.76
C LEU A 512 -1.92 28.68 -14.50
N VAL A 513 -0.92 28.12 -13.83
CA VAL A 513 0.41 27.86 -14.37
C VAL A 513 0.69 26.36 -14.28
N ALA A 514 1.22 25.78 -15.35
CA ALA A 514 1.66 24.39 -15.35
C ALA A 514 3.17 24.32 -15.06
N LEU A 515 3.54 23.73 -13.95
CA LEU A 515 4.92 23.31 -13.69
C LEU A 515 5.11 21.93 -14.31
N VAL A 516 6.15 21.74 -15.13
CA VAL A 516 6.38 20.48 -15.84
C VAL A 516 7.80 20.00 -15.63
N PHE A 517 7.95 18.79 -15.13
CA PHE A 517 9.22 18.08 -15.18
C PHE A 517 9.22 17.17 -16.44
N PRO A 518 10.18 17.37 -17.36
CA PRO A 518 10.25 16.62 -18.62
C PRO A 518 10.57 15.14 -18.39
N ASP A 519 10.15 14.28 -19.33
CA ASP A 519 10.55 12.87 -19.35
C ASP A 519 12.05 12.77 -19.74
N GLU A 520 12.90 12.49 -18.77
CA GLU A 520 14.36 12.44 -18.95
C GLU A 520 14.80 11.44 -20.01
N THR A 521 14.03 10.36 -20.24
CA THR A 521 14.38 9.36 -21.26
C THR A 521 14.18 9.87 -22.67
N LEU A 522 13.16 10.71 -22.88
CA LEU A 522 12.84 11.31 -24.17
C LEU A 522 13.64 12.60 -24.43
N THR A 523 13.95 13.35 -23.39
CA THR A 523 14.60 14.67 -23.50
C THR A 523 16.12 14.64 -23.34
N LYS A 524 16.72 13.48 -23.05
CA LYS A 524 18.16 13.31 -22.78
C LYS A 524 19.11 13.93 -23.80
N ARG A 525 18.68 14.09 -25.05
CA ARG A 525 19.48 14.62 -26.16
C ARG A 525 18.99 15.97 -26.67
N MET A 526 18.01 16.58 -25.98
CA MET A 526 17.40 17.84 -26.37
C MET A 526 18.05 19.01 -25.63
N THR A 527 18.10 20.14 -26.27
CA THR A 527 18.49 21.39 -25.63
C THR A 527 17.33 21.95 -24.78
N PRO A 528 17.61 22.82 -23.79
CA PRO A 528 16.56 23.48 -23.01
C PRO A 528 15.54 24.24 -23.90
N ASP A 529 15.98 24.85 -24.99
CA ASP A 529 15.12 25.59 -25.92
C ASP A 529 14.18 24.64 -26.68
N GLU A 530 14.68 23.49 -27.14
CA GLU A 530 13.84 22.46 -27.79
C GLU A 530 12.79 21.92 -26.82
N ILE A 531 13.17 21.66 -25.56
CA ILE A 531 12.23 21.21 -24.53
C ILE A 531 11.16 22.30 -24.30
N LEU A 532 11.55 23.55 -24.17
CA LEU A 532 10.63 24.66 -23.95
C LEU A 532 9.67 24.84 -25.14
N GLN A 533 10.13 24.67 -26.39
CA GLN A 533 9.26 24.70 -27.56
C GLN A 533 8.21 23.59 -27.55
N ILE A 534 8.60 22.35 -27.20
CA ILE A 534 7.66 21.23 -27.03
C ILE A 534 6.64 21.55 -25.95
N MET A 535 7.08 22.09 -24.80
CA MET A 535 6.17 22.41 -23.69
C MET A 535 5.18 23.52 -24.07
N LYS A 536 5.59 24.53 -24.82
CA LYS A 536 4.67 25.56 -25.35
C LYS A 536 3.67 24.99 -26.33
N ALA A 537 4.06 24.06 -27.21
CA ALA A 537 3.14 23.35 -28.08
C ALA A 537 2.15 22.49 -27.27
N ASN A 538 2.63 21.84 -26.23
CA ASN A 538 1.81 21.09 -25.28
C ASN A 538 0.80 21.99 -24.56
N GLN A 539 1.17 23.18 -24.14
CA GLN A 539 0.25 24.16 -23.52
C GLN A 539 -0.87 24.54 -24.48
N GLN A 540 -0.56 24.85 -25.74
CA GLN A 540 -1.57 25.20 -26.74
C GLN A 540 -2.53 24.05 -26.98
N LYS A 541 -2.00 22.83 -27.11
CA LYS A 541 -2.79 21.62 -27.28
C LYS A 541 -3.65 21.32 -26.05
N LEU A 542 -3.09 21.44 -24.84
CA LEU A 542 -3.82 21.31 -23.58
C LEU A 542 -5.00 22.29 -23.54
N ASN A 543 -4.75 23.56 -23.84
CA ASN A 543 -5.76 24.62 -23.82
C ASN A 543 -6.88 24.42 -24.86
N SER A 544 -6.67 23.60 -25.89
CA SER A 544 -7.73 23.18 -26.81
C SER A 544 -8.59 22.02 -26.27
N LEU A 545 -8.11 21.31 -25.26
CA LEU A 545 -8.75 20.12 -24.67
C LEU A 545 -9.50 20.40 -23.36
N ILE A 546 -9.36 21.61 -22.80
CA ILE A 546 -9.94 22.00 -21.52
C ILE A 546 -10.89 23.20 -21.70
N PRO A 547 -11.85 23.38 -20.75
CA PRO A 547 -12.77 24.51 -20.79
C PRO A 547 -12.04 25.86 -20.74
N SER A 548 -12.66 26.90 -21.30
CA SER A 548 -12.07 28.24 -21.38
C SER A 548 -11.71 28.84 -20.01
N TYR A 549 -12.48 28.54 -18.98
CA TYR A 549 -12.28 29.03 -17.61
C TYR A 549 -11.12 28.32 -16.88
N SER A 550 -10.63 27.19 -17.38
CA SER A 550 -9.53 26.42 -16.80
C SER A 550 -8.25 26.46 -17.63
N LYS A 551 -8.15 27.40 -18.60
CA LYS A 551 -6.97 27.52 -19.45
C LYS A 551 -5.72 27.85 -18.64
N VAL A 552 -4.63 27.14 -18.98
CA VAL A 552 -3.30 27.34 -18.41
C VAL A 552 -2.64 28.55 -19.11
N ALA A 553 -2.31 29.56 -18.32
CA ALA A 553 -1.76 30.80 -18.85
C ALA A 553 -0.29 30.69 -19.23
N ASP A 554 0.47 29.87 -18.50
CA ASP A 554 1.90 29.66 -18.73
C ASP A 554 2.33 28.25 -18.39
N ILE A 555 3.51 27.84 -18.92
CA ILE A 555 4.12 26.54 -18.65
C ILE A 555 5.59 26.76 -18.26
N GLU A 556 5.96 26.28 -17.09
CA GLU A 556 7.30 26.39 -16.53
C GLU A 556 7.98 25.02 -16.47
N VAL A 557 9.14 24.91 -17.08
CA VAL A 557 9.94 23.68 -17.07
C VAL A 557 10.73 23.60 -15.77
N GLN A 558 10.59 22.50 -15.04
CA GLN A 558 11.34 22.23 -13.82
C GLN A 558 12.64 21.51 -14.14
N GLU A 559 13.75 21.96 -13.55
CA GLU A 559 15.07 21.33 -13.71
C GLU A 559 15.21 20.04 -12.88
N LYS A 560 14.43 19.90 -11.82
CA LYS A 560 14.48 18.77 -10.88
C LYS A 560 13.10 18.12 -10.76
N PRO A 561 13.07 16.80 -10.50
CA PRO A 561 11.82 16.12 -10.18
C PRO A 561 11.12 16.78 -8.99
N PHE A 562 9.78 16.74 -8.99
CA PHE A 562 9.01 17.24 -7.87
C PHE A 562 9.32 16.45 -6.58
N GLU A 563 9.39 17.15 -5.46
CA GLU A 563 9.49 16.50 -4.16
C GLU A 563 8.22 15.70 -3.86
N LYS A 564 8.42 14.51 -3.32
CA LYS A 564 7.33 13.56 -3.07
C LYS A 564 7.27 13.16 -1.60
N THR A 565 6.06 12.84 -1.19
CA THR A 565 5.82 12.17 0.09
C THR A 565 6.36 10.74 0.04
N PRO A 566 6.50 10.04 1.19
CA PRO A 566 6.82 8.60 1.21
C PRO A 566 5.86 7.74 0.38
N LYS A 567 4.62 8.20 0.17
CA LYS A 567 3.61 7.59 -0.74
C LYS A 567 3.79 7.97 -2.21
N ARG A 568 4.91 8.62 -2.57
CA ARG A 568 5.25 9.10 -3.92
C ARG A 568 4.27 10.10 -4.55
N SER A 569 3.43 10.76 -3.75
CA SER A 569 2.60 11.88 -4.20
C SER A 569 3.40 13.19 -4.14
N ILE A 570 3.23 14.08 -5.11
CA ILE A 570 3.91 15.38 -5.15
C ILE A 570 3.49 16.21 -3.91
N LYS A 571 4.47 16.79 -3.22
CA LYS A 571 4.26 17.73 -2.10
C LYS A 571 3.81 19.08 -2.65
N ARG A 572 2.56 19.18 -3.09
CA ARG A 572 1.99 20.39 -3.75
C ARG A 572 2.21 21.68 -2.97
N PHE A 573 2.24 21.63 -1.64
CA PHE A 573 2.40 22.78 -0.77
C PHE A 573 3.77 23.49 -0.91
N LEU A 574 4.76 22.82 -1.48
CA LEU A 574 6.08 23.40 -1.77
C LEU A 574 6.12 24.25 -3.06
N TYR A 575 5.10 24.17 -3.89
CA TYR A 575 5.06 24.73 -5.25
C TYR A 575 3.93 25.77 -5.43
N LYS A 576 3.58 26.50 -4.39
CA LYS A 576 2.54 27.54 -4.45
C LYS A 576 2.99 28.79 -5.17
#